data_e20cff1a6bf1b05e4c087eb9486055fd
#
_entry.id   e20cff1a6bf1b05e4c087eb9486055fd
#
_cell.length_a   1.000
_cell.length_b   1.000
_cell.length_c   1.000
_cell.angle_alpha   90.00
_cell.angle_beta   90.00
_cell.angle_gamma   90.00
#
_symmetry.space_group_name_H-M   'P 1'
#
loop_
_entity.id
_entity.type
_entity.pdbx_description
1 polymer ?
#
loop_
_entity_poly.entity_id
_entity_poly.type
_entity_poly.pdbx_seq_one_letter_code
_entity_poly.pdbx_strand_id
1 'polypeptide(L)'
;MKKPTVIEGRFFVLYICIKILVMENILPVINEFKKIENVKAIVLSGFRTANSSDEISDYDIYIYSDAEINLDERTKIAKMFSDKYEIDNRFFGPGDEWILRNSDIQIDVMYRSTEWIENCVENTWVKHYPSVGYSTCFIFNIKNSEIIYDPEGWYKNLHKKVSSEYPDELSKNIIKNNLPLLKNKISASFYEQTEKAIKRKDYVSLNHRISAFIASYFDVLFAVNKVLHPGEKRLVQYTKLHCAKIPENFEEDINNITRYPLENTLEILSRLNENLMKII
;
A
#
# COMPACT_ATOMS: atom_id res chain seq x y z
N MET A 1 1.22 32.14 -13.77
CA MET A 1 2.22 31.10 -13.42
C MET A 1 3.23 31.71 -12.45
N LYS A 2 3.24 31.30 -11.18
CA LYS A 2 4.29 31.73 -10.23
C LYS A 2 5.58 30.97 -10.56
N LYS A 3 6.72 31.67 -10.64
CA LYS A 3 8.04 31.04 -10.79
C LYS A 3 8.31 30.26 -9.49
N PRO A 4 8.83 29.01 -9.57
CA PRO A 4 9.20 28.27 -8.38
C PRO A 4 10.28 29.05 -7.59
N THR A 5 10.17 29.01 -6.27
CA THR A 5 11.14 29.62 -5.39
C THR A 5 12.49 28.89 -5.48
N VAL A 6 13.61 29.56 -5.12
CA VAL A 6 14.96 28.95 -5.15
C VAL A 6 15.03 27.70 -4.26
N ILE A 7 14.22 27.60 -3.23
CA ILE A 7 14.10 26.44 -2.33
C ILE A 7 13.43 25.29 -3.06
N GLU A 8 12.32 25.51 -3.76
CA GLU A 8 11.62 24.50 -4.56
C GLU A 8 12.50 23.97 -5.69
N GLY A 9 13.30 24.84 -6.33
CA GLY A 9 14.27 24.43 -7.35
C GLY A 9 15.39 23.53 -6.82
N ARG A 10 15.90 23.76 -5.60
CA ARG A 10 16.92 22.91 -4.98
C ARG A 10 16.39 21.54 -4.58
N PHE A 11 15.18 21.47 -4.03
CA PHE A 11 14.52 20.19 -3.74
C PHE A 11 14.23 19.40 -5.00
N PHE A 12 13.80 20.06 -6.09
CA PHE A 12 13.56 19.41 -7.37
C PHE A 12 14.83 18.83 -8.00
N VAL A 13 15.94 19.56 -7.97
CA VAL A 13 17.24 19.08 -8.46
C VAL A 13 17.74 17.92 -7.61
N LEU A 14 17.66 18.00 -6.29
CA LEU A 14 18.03 16.91 -5.38
C LEU A 14 17.21 15.65 -5.64
N TYR A 15 15.91 15.80 -5.83
CA TYR A 15 14.99 14.70 -6.17
C TYR A 15 15.39 14.02 -7.50
N ILE A 16 15.71 14.82 -8.55
CA ILE A 16 16.16 14.27 -9.84
C ILE A 16 17.51 13.55 -9.68
N CYS A 17 18.45 14.12 -8.95
CA CYS A 17 19.75 13.48 -8.70
C CYS A 17 19.62 12.16 -7.96
N ILE A 18 18.78 12.11 -6.91
CA ILE A 18 18.49 10.89 -6.17
C ILE A 18 17.83 9.86 -7.09
N LYS A 19 16.85 10.27 -7.89
CA LYS A 19 16.16 9.38 -8.84
C LYS A 19 17.10 8.79 -9.88
N ILE A 20 18.04 9.58 -10.42
CA ILE A 20 19.06 9.11 -11.36
C ILE A 20 19.98 8.10 -10.68
N LEU A 21 20.50 8.40 -9.50
CA LEU A 21 21.37 7.51 -8.74
C LEU A 21 20.68 6.19 -8.39
N VAL A 22 19.40 6.25 -8.00
CA VAL A 22 18.54 5.11 -7.75
C VAL A 22 18.43 4.22 -8.96
N MET A 23 18.11 4.82 -10.12
CA MET A 23 17.96 4.06 -11.36
C MET A 23 19.28 3.43 -11.80
N GLU A 24 20.42 4.10 -11.65
CA GLU A 24 21.74 3.54 -11.99
C GLU A 24 22.03 2.25 -11.21
N ASN A 25 21.63 2.15 -9.94
CA ASN A 25 21.85 0.97 -9.10
C ASN A 25 20.99 -0.23 -9.50
N ILE A 26 19.73 -0.02 -9.88
CA ILE A 26 18.77 -1.10 -10.14
C ILE A 26 18.63 -1.47 -11.63
N LEU A 27 19.00 -0.57 -12.56
CA LEU A 27 18.91 -0.84 -13.99
C LEU A 27 19.66 -2.12 -14.43
N PRO A 28 20.86 -2.43 -13.91
CA PRO A 28 21.54 -3.68 -14.25
C PRO A 28 20.70 -4.92 -13.87
N VAL A 29 20.07 -4.92 -12.69
CA VAL A 29 19.18 -5.99 -12.22
C VAL A 29 17.99 -6.13 -13.15
N ILE A 30 17.32 -5.00 -13.44
CA ILE A 30 16.16 -4.96 -14.33
C ILE A 30 16.50 -5.49 -15.73
N ASN A 31 17.70 -5.17 -16.25
CA ASN A 31 18.13 -5.61 -17.57
C ASN A 31 18.31 -7.14 -17.66
N GLU A 32 18.60 -7.82 -16.56
CA GLU A 32 18.63 -9.28 -16.56
C GLU A 32 17.20 -9.86 -16.61
N PHE A 33 16.27 -9.31 -15.82
CA PHE A 33 14.88 -9.76 -15.87
C PHE A 33 14.18 -9.50 -17.20
N LYS A 34 14.54 -8.43 -17.92
CA LYS A 34 14.04 -8.16 -19.28
C LYS A 34 14.38 -9.24 -20.32
N LYS A 35 15.37 -10.08 -20.06
CA LYS A 35 15.77 -11.16 -20.96
C LYS A 35 14.87 -12.40 -20.84
N ILE A 36 14.06 -12.47 -19.79
CA ILE A 36 13.15 -13.58 -19.54
C ILE A 36 11.91 -13.42 -20.41
N GLU A 37 11.65 -14.40 -21.28
CA GLU A 37 10.64 -14.31 -22.35
C GLU A 37 9.22 -14.01 -21.85
N ASN A 38 8.82 -14.62 -20.73
CA ASN A 38 7.48 -14.48 -20.17
C ASN A 38 7.28 -13.24 -19.27
N VAL A 39 8.30 -12.39 -19.09
CA VAL A 39 8.17 -11.12 -18.37
C VAL A 39 7.47 -10.09 -19.25
N LYS A 40 6.30 -9.65 -18.79
CA LYS A 40 5.45 -8.68 -19.50
C LYS A 40 5.69 -7.24 -19.08
N ALA A 41 5.92 -7.01 -17.77
CA ALA A 41 6.24 -5.69 -17.29
C ALA A 41 7.12 -5.74 -16.03
N ILE A 42 7.93 -4.70 -15.85
CA ILE A 42 8.68 -4.46 -14.62
C ILE A 42 8.39 -3.03 -14.18
N VAL A 43 7.96 -2.88 -12.94
CA VAL A 43 7.66 -1.57 -12.35
C VAL A 43 8.38 -1.40 -11.02
N LEU A 44 8.73 -0.17 -10.71
CA LEU A 44 9.21 0.24 -9.40
C LEU A 44 8.04 0.79 -8.61
N SER A 45 7.84 0.29 -7.41
CA SER A 45 6.71 0.65 -6.55
C SER A 45 7.19 1.14 -5.16
N GLY A 46 6.28 1.16 -4.19
CA GLY A 46 6.58 1.51 -2.81
C GLY A 46 6.62 3.01 -2.53
N PHE A 47 7.06 3.36 -1.32
CA PHE A 47 7.07 4.76 -0.86
C PHE A 47 8.08 5.65 -1.60
N ARG A 48 9.09 5.07 -2.24
CA ARG A 48 10.06 5.85 -3.05
C ARG A 48 9.42 6.49 -4.27
N THR A 49 8.37 5.88 -4.82
CA THR A 49 7.63 6.43 -5.98
C THR A 49 6.54 7.43 -5.56
N ALA A 50 6.06 7.37 -4.32
CA ALA A 50 4.94 8.17 -3.81
C ALA A 50 5.32 9.51 -3.14
N ASN A 51 6.50 10.07 -3.43
CA ASN A 51 7.02 11.35 -2.84
C ASN A 51 7.16 11.36 -1.30
N SER A 52 7.23 10.20 -0.66
CA SER A 52 7.31 10.05 0.79
C SER A 52 8.49 9.19 1.25
N SER A 53 9.51 9.01 0.38
CA SER A 53 10.70 8.22 0.67
C SER A 53 11.51 8.82 1.83
N ASP A 54 12.04 7.95 2.68
CA ASP A 54 13.14 8.24 3.59
C ASP A 54 14.41 7.48 3.15
N GLU A 55 15.54 7.76 3.81
CA GLU A 55 16.83 7.13 3.49
C GLU A 55 16.85 5.61 3.75
N ILE A 56 15.85 5.08 4.46
CA ILE A 56 15.75 3.68 4.90
C ILE A 56 14.83 2.85 3.98
N SER A 57 14.16 3.47 3.00
CA SER A 57 13.19 2.76 2.15
C SER A 57 13.86 1.84 1.14
N ASP A 58 13.38 0.60 1.08
CA ASP A 58 13.81 -0.45 0.15
C ASP A 58 13.37 -0.16 -1.29
N TYR A 59 13.92 -0.90 -2.26
CA TYR A 59 13.43 -0.87 -3.64
C TYR A 59 12.45 -2.00 -3.87
N ASP A 60 11.17 -1.67 -4.00
CA ASP A 60 10.10 -2.61 -4.34
C ASP A 60 10.02 -2.77 -5.86
N ILE A 61 10.57 -3.85 -6.41
CA ILE A 61 10.51 -4.18 -7.84
C ILE A 61 9.40 -5.22 -8.04
N TYR A 62 8.37 -4.86 -8.80
CA TYR A 62 7.32 -5.80 -9.20
C TYR A 62 7.59 -6.30 -10.61
N ILE A 63 7.67 -7.62 -10.77
CA ILE A 63 7.81 -8.31 -12.03
C ILE A 63 6.50 -9.02 -12.35
N TYR A 64 5.88 -8.61 -13.43
CA TYR A 64 4.65 -9.22 -13.94
C TYR A 64 4.98 -10.17 -15.08
N SER A 65 4.50 -11.41 -14.99
CA SER A 65 4.77 -12.46 -15.96
C SER A 65 3.55 -13.35 -16.22
N ASP A 66 3.48 -13.95 -17.42
CA ASP A 66 2.39 -14.87 -17.77
C ASP A 66 2.60 -16.27 -17.19
N ALA A 67 3.82 -16.60 -16.78
CA ALA A 67 4.18 -17.87 -16.14
C ALA A 67 5.15 -17.61 -14.99
N GLU A 68 5.24 -18.55 -14.05
CA GLU A 68 6.20 -18.48 -12.94
C GLU A 68 7.64 -18.50 -13.49
N ILE A 69 8.46 -17.58 -13.00
CA ILE A 69 9.88 -17.51 -13.34
C ILE A 69 10.63 -18.57 -12.56
N ASN A 70 11.43 -19.37 -13.28
CA ASN A 70 12.19 -20.48 -12.72
C ASN A 70 13.11 -20.01 -11.58
N LEU A 71 13.15 -20.77 -10.48
CA LEU A 71 13.98 -20.45 -9.31
C LEU A 71 15.47 -20.42 -9.62
N ASP A 72 15.94 -21.26 -10.56
CA ASP A 72 17.36 -21.26 -10.97
C ASP A 72 17.72 -19.97 -11.71
N GLU A 73 16.81 -19.42 -12.53
CA GLU A 73 17.02 -18.13 -13.20
C GLU A 73 17.04 -16.99 -12.18
N ARG A 74 16.07 -16.96 -11.25
CA ARG A 74 16.01 -15.97 -10.16
C ARG A 74 17.28 -16.02 -9.32
N THR A 75 17.72 -17.22 -8.92
CA THR A 75 18.95 -17.45 -8.15
C THR A 75 20.19 -16.99 -8.93
N LYS A 76 20.26 -17.28 -10.22
CA LYS A 76 21.37 -16.84 -11.08
C LYS A 76 21.46 -15.33 -11.13
N ILE A 77 20.34 -14.64 -11.31
CA ILE A 77 20.29 -13.18 -11.32
C ILE A 77 20.70 -12.61 -9.96
N ALA A 78 20.15 -13.14 -8.85
CA ALA A 78 20.51 -12.69 -7.50
C ALA A 78 22.03 -12.78 -7.26
N LYS A 79 22.67 -13.91 -7.62
CA LYS A 79 24.12 -14.12 -7.48
C LYS A 79 24.98 -13.16 -8.30
N MET A 80 24.46 -12.59 -9.38
CA MET A 80 25.20 -11.59 -10.17
C MET A 80 25.36 -10.27 -9.40
N PHE A 81 24.36 -9.90 -8.58
CA PHE A 81 24.28 -8.58 -7.95
C PHE A 81 24.39 -8.60 -6.43
N SER A 82 24.29 -9.76 -5.78
CA SER A 82 24.26 -9.89 -4.34
C SER A 82 25.07 -11.10 -3.85
N ASP A 83 25.66 -10.92 -2.66
CA ASP A 83 26.24 -12.02 -1.87
C ASP A 83 25.34 -12.41 -0.70
N LYS A 84 24.26 -11.60 -0.45
CA LYS A 84 23.26 -11.81 0.59
C LYS A 84 21.88 -11.76 -0.04
N TYR A 85 21.25 -12.90 -0.24
CA TYR A 85 19.94 -13.00 -0.87
C TYR A 85 19.14 -14.15 -0.27
N GLU A 86 17.82 -13.98 -0.26
CA GLU A 86 16.81 -14.99 0.02
C GLU A 86 15.96 -15.17 -1.23
N ILE A 87 15.80 -16.41 -1.71
CA ILE A 87 15.03 -16.72 -2.91
C ILE A 87 13.80 -17.53 -2.53
N ASP A 88 12.69 -17.24 -3.20
CA ASP A 88 11.38 -17.86 -2.98
C ASP A 88 10.79 -17.61 -1.60
N ASN A 89 11.00 -16.44 -1.08
CA ASN A 89 10.27 -15.93 0.04
C ASN A 89 8.77 -15.83 -0.35
N ARG A 90 7.90 -16.45 0.44
CA ARG A 90 6.45 -16.51 0.14
C ARG A 90 5.59 -15.89 1.23
N PHE A 91 6.15 -15.05 2.10
CA PHE A 91 5.42 -14.42 3.21
C PHE A 91 4.27 -13.52 2.72
N PHE A 92 4.50 -12.76 1.65
CA PHE A 92 3.51 -11.86 1.04
C PHE A 92 3.22 -12.21 -0.43
N GLY A 93 3.44 -13.47 -0.82
CA GLY A 93 3.42 -13.98 -2.17
C GLY A 93 4.85 -14.26 -2.67
N PRO A 94 5.02 -14.80 -3.90
CA PRO A 94 6.35 -15.10 -4.42
C PRO A 94 7.23 -13.87 -4.47
N GLY A 95 8.41 -13.94 -3.85
CA GLY A 95 9.35 -12.83 -3.77
C GLY A 95 10.78 -13.29 -3.53
N ASP A 96 11.72 -12.37 -3.71
CA ASP A 96 13.14 -12.51 -3.37
C ASP A 96 13.61 -11.24 -2.68
N GLU A 97 14.49 -11.36 -1.70
CA GLU A 97 15.10 -10.23 -1.01
C GLU A 97 16.61 -10.26 -1.17
N TRP A 98 17.21 -9.14 -1.57
CA TRP A 98 18.65 -9.04 -1.79
C TRP A 98 19.21 -7.76 -1.16
N ILE A 99 20.49 -7.85 -0.77
CA ILE A 99 21.29 -6.65 -0.48
C ILE A 99 22.28 -6.49 -1.62
N LEU A 100 22.22 -5.38 -2.35
CA LEU A 100 23.14 -5.11 -3.47
C LEU A 100 24.59 -5.14 -2.99
N ARG A 101 25.44 -5.82 -3.79
CA ARG A 101 26.86 -5.98 -3.49
C ARG A 101 27.55 -4.62 -3.32
N ASN A 102 28.40 -4.52 -2.30
CA ASN A 102 29.13 -3.31 -1.93
C ASN A 102 28.22 -2.11 -1.54
N SER A 103 27.01 -2.38 -1.08
CA SER A 103 26.09 -1.37 -0.59
C SER A 103 25.22 -1.94 0.54
N ASP A 104 24.45 -1.07 1.21
CA ASP A 104 23.39 -1.45 2.15
C ASP A 104 22.00 -1.35 1.52
N ILE A 105 21.94 -1.26 0.18
CA ILE A 105 20.69 -1.11 -0.56
C ILE A 105 19.96 -2.45 -0.59
N GLN A 106 18.80 -2.50 0.03
CA GLN A 106 17.88 -3.64 -0.03
C GLN A 106 16.98 -3.54 -1.26
N ILE A 107 16.81 -4.67 -1.93
CA ILE A 107 15.89 -4.83 -3.07
C ILE A 107 14.92 -5.96 -2.74
N ASP A 108 13.64 -5.64 -2.80
CA ASP A 108 12.54 -6.59 -2.70
C ASP A 108 11.96 -6.82 -4.10
N VAL A 109 12.11 -8.04 -4.61
CA VAL A 109 11.57 -8.42 -5.91
C VAL A 109 10.30 -9.23 -5.70
N MET A 110 9.17 -8.68 -6.15
CA MET A 110 7.87 -9.32 -6.03
C MET A 110 7.40 -9.84 -7.38
N TYR A 111 7.14 -11.13 -7.47
CA TYR A 111 6.63 -11.78 -8.68
C TYR A 111 5.11 -11.88 -8.63
N ARG A 112 4.45 -11.45 -9.69
CA ARG A 112 2.98 -11.48 -9.80
C ARG A 112 2.57 -11.94 -11.20
N SER A 113 1.54 -12.77 -11.30
CA SER A 113 0.98 -13.07 -12.61
C SER A 113 0.18 -11.90 -13.16
N THR A 114 0.19 -11.76 -14.49
CA THR A 114 -0.65 -10.78 -15.19
C THR A 114 -2.12 -10.97 -14.86
N GLU A 115 -2.61 -12.20 -14.83
CA GLU A 115 -3.98 -12.55 -14.48
C GLU A 115 -4.35 -12.10 -13.05
N TRP A 116 -3.46 -12.27 -12.09
CA TRP A 116 -3.73 -11.88 -10.70
C TRP A 116 -4.01 -10.38 -10.58
N ILE A 117 -3.16 -9.53 -11.18
CA ILE A 117 -3.34 -8.07 -11.07
C ILE A 117 -4.51 -7.58 -11.91
N GLU A 118 -4.78 -8.19 -13.07
CA GLU A 118 -5.97 -7.93 -13.87
C GLU A 118 -7.25 -8.24 -13.09
N ASN A 119 -7.29 -9.37 -12.39
CA ASN A 119 -8.40 -9.75 -11.52
C ASN A 119 -8.56 -8.77 -10.33
N CYS A 120 -7.47 -8.26 -9.74
CA CYS A 120 -7.53 -7.21 -8.73
C CYS A 120 -8.20 -5.94 -9.28
N VAL A 121 -7.78 -5.48 -10.46
CA VAL A 121 -8.37 -4.30 -11.10
C VAL A 121 -9.83 -4.55 -11.48
N GLU A 122 -10.14 -5.70 -12.07
CA GLU A 122 -11.50 -6.05 -12.47
C GLU A 122 -12.46 -6.10 -11.29
N ASN A 123 -12.08 -6.78 -10.21
CA ASN A 123 -12.94 -6.92 -9.04
C ASN A 123 -13.10 -5.60 -8.29
N THR A 124 -12.00 -4.88 -8.03
CA THR A 124 -12.06 -3.67 -7.21
C THR A 124 -12.54 -2.45 -8.00
N TRP A 125 -11.91 -2.19 -9.17
CA TRP A 125 -12.13 -0.93 -9.89
C TRP A 125 -13.32 -0.96 -10.84
N VAL A 126 -13.63 -2.13 -11.45
CA VAL A 126 -14.72 -2.29 -12.42
C VAL A 126 -15.99 -2.81 -11.76
N LYS A 127 -15.89 -3.89 -10.96
CA LYS A 127 -17.04 -4.49 -10.28
C LYS A 127 -17.35 -3.86 -8.94
N HIS A 128 -16.48 -2.99 -8.43
CA HIS A 128 -16.63 -2.24 -7.18
C HIS A 128 -16.80 -3.15 -5.95
N TYR A 129 -16.09 -4.30 -5.90
CA TYR A 129 -16.09 -5.21 -4.77
C TYR A 129 -15.11 -4.72 -3.71
N PRO A 130 -15.57 -4.42 -2.47
CA PRO A 130 -14.72 -4.02 -1.37
C PRO A 130 -14.08 -5.23 -0.68
N SER A 131 -12.96 -4.98 -0.02
CA SER A 131 -12.38 -5.90 0.99
C SER A 131 -12.74 -5.46 2.40
N VAL A 132 -12.35 -6.25 3.39
CA VAL A 132 -12.35 -5.83 4.80
C VAL A 132 -11.02 -5.13 5.08
N GLY A 133 -11.03 -3.81 5.00
CA GLY A 133 -9.82 -2.99 5.01
C GLY A 133 -9.02 -3.07 3.70
N TYR A 134 -8.21 -2.07 3.44
CA TYR A 134 -7.27 -2.01 2.32
C TYR A 134 -7.87 -2.20 0.91
N SER A 135 -9.15 -1.90 0.70
CA SER A 135 -9.88 -2.21 -0.55
C SER A 135 -9.18 -1.71 -1.81
N THR A 136 -8.53 -0.56 -1.76
CA THR A 136 -7.91 0.06 -2.95
C THR A 136 -6.37 0.07 -2.93
N CYS A 137 -5.71 -0.70 -2.05
CA CYS A 137 -4.25 -0.64 -1.91
C CYS A 137 -3.50 -1.09 -3.17
N PHE A 138 -3.99 -2.10 -3.89
CA PHE A 138 -3.37 -2.51 -5.16
C PHE A 138 -3.67 -1.54 -6.31
N ILE A 139 -4.80 -0.86 -6.28
CA ILE A 139 -5.12 0.22 -7.22
C ILE A 139 -4.16 1.40 -6.98
N PHE A 140 -3.91 1.74 -5.71
CA PHE A 140 -2.91 2.74 -5.33
C PHE A 140 -1.52 2.36 -5.83
N ASN A 141 -1.12 1.09 -5.63
CA ASN A 141 0.16 0.58 -6.09
C ASN A 141 0.31 0.74 -7.61
N ILE A 142 -0.66 0.28 -8.41
CA ILE A 142 -0.62 0.42 -9.87
C ILE A 142 -0.51 1.89 -10.28
N LYS A 143 -1.33 2.76 -9.70
CA LYS A 143 -1.40 4.19 -10.06
C LYS A 143 -0.11 4.95 -9.76
N ASN A 144 0.62 4.55 -8.71
CA ASN A 144 1.82 5.25 -8.26
C ASN A 144 3.12 4.54 -8.64
N SER A 145 3.07 3.38 -9.29
CA SER A 145 4.26 2.68 -9.75
C SER A 145 4.88 3.36 -10.97
N GLU A 146 6.21 3.38 -11.02
CA GLU A 146 6.98 3.82 -12.17
C GLU A 146 7.22 2.64 -13.13
N ILE A 147 6.79 2.79 -14.38
CA ILE A 147 6.95 1.76 -15.41
C ILE A 147 8.39 1.80 -15.93
N ILE A 148 9.16 0.72 -15.72
CA ILE A 148 10.55 0.61 -16.17
C ILE A 148 10.67 -0.24 -17.43
N TYR A 149 9.78 -1.22 -17.58
CA TYR A 149 9.72 -2.08 -18.76
C TYR A 149 8.27 -2.49 -19.03
N ASP A 150 7.79 -2.28 -20.23
CA ASP A 150 6.43 -2.63 -20.67
C ASP A 150 6.37 -2.56 -22.21
N PRO A 151 7.01 -3.52 -22.92
CA PRO A 151 7.21 -3.43 -24.37
C PRO A 151 5.90 -3.48 -25.17
N GLU A 152 4.87 -4.14 -24.64
CA GLU A 152 3.56 -4.28 -25.29
C GLU A 152 2.54 -3.21 -24.81
N GLY A 153 2.91 -2.39 -23.82
CA GLY A 153 2.03 -1.39 -23.23
C GLY A 153 0.90 -1.98 -22.36
N TRP A 154 1.05 -3.23 -21.93
CA TRP A 154 0.07 -3.95 -21.13
C TRP A 154 -0.15 -3.26 -19.76
N TYR A 155 0.93 -3.00 -19.02
CA TYR A 155 0.84 -2.33 -17.72
C TYR A 155 0.37 -0.88 -17.85
N LYS A 156 0.81 -0.18 -18.88
CA LYS A 156 0.36 1.17 -19.20
C LYS A 156 -1.16 1.23 -19.41
N ASN A 157 -1.76 0.19 -20.00
CA ASN A 157 -3.21 0.10 -20.14
C ASN A 157 -3.90 -0.11 -18.79
N LEU A 158 -3.37 -0.95 -17.91
CA LEU A 158 -3.86 -1.08 -16.52
C LEU A 158 -3.76 0.24 -15.77
N HIS A 159 -2.61 0.90 -15.83
CA HIS A 159 -2.39 2.21 -15.21
C HIS A 159 -3.40 3.24 -15.71
N LYS A 160 -3.65 3.30 -17.03
CA LYS A 160 -4.66 4.20 -17.62
C LYS A 160 -6.06 3.89 -17.08
N LYS A 161 -6.43 2.60 -16.98
CA LYS A 161 -7.74 2.16 -16.47
C LYS A 161 -7.99 2.64 -15.05
N VAL A 162 -7.00 2.51 -14.14
CA VAL A 162 -7.13 2.92 -12.73
C VAL A 162 -6.84 4.41 -12.49
N SER A 163 -6.37 5.15 -13.50
CA SER A 163 -6.17 6.59 -13.44
C SER A 163 -7.45 7.40 -13.76
N SER A 164 -8.55 6.72 -14.10
CA SER A 164 -9.86 7.35 -14.20
C SER A 164 -10.31 7.92 -12.85
N GLU A 165 -11.41 8.67 -12.87
CA GLU A 165 -12.04 9.19 -11.66
C GLU A 165 -12.40 8.05 -10.69
N TYR A 166 -12.25 8.29 -9.38
CA TYR A 166 -12.60 7.31 -8.35
C TYR A 166 -14.08 6.96 -8.42
N PRO A 167 -14.47 5.68 -8.62
CA PRO A 167 -15.86 5.31 -8.83
C PRO A 167 -16.73 5.57 -7.59
N ASP A 168 -17.83 6.29 -7.76
CA ASP A 168 -18.79 6.58 -6.68
C ASP A 168 -19.37 5.30 -6.07
N GLU A 169 -19.63 4.30 -6.89
CA GLU A 169 -20.18 3.03 -6.42
C GLU A 169 -19.17 2.24 -5.58
N LEU A 170 -17.87 2.30 -5.92
CA LEU A 170 -16.82 1.71 -5.11
C LEU A 170 -16.76 2.37 -3.72
N SER A 171 -16.82 3.72 -3.66
CA SER A 171 -16.87 4.46 -2.40
C SER A 171 -18.04 3.98 -1.52
N LYS A 172 -19.25 3.94 -2.08
CA LYS A 172 -20.47 3.49 -1.36
C LYS A 172 -20.33 2.04 -0.87
N ASN A 173 -19.80 1.14 -1.70
CA ASN A 173 -19.66 -0.26 -1.36
C ASN A 173 -18.61 -0.48 -0.26
N ILE A 174 -17.49 0.25 -0.29
CA ILE A 174 -16.49 0.21 0.80
C ILE A 174 -17.12 0.67 2.11
N ILE A 175 -17.82 1.81 2.11
CA ILE A 175 -18.49 2.35 3.30
C ILE A 175 -19.52 1.34 3.82
N LYS A 176 -20.38 0.83 2.95
CA LYS A 176 -21.42 -0.15 3.30
C LYS A 176 -20.84 -1.43 3.91
N ASN A 177 -19.68 -1.88 3.41
CA ASN A 177 -19.03 -3.12 3.86
C ASN A 177 -18.26 -2.93 5.18
N ASN A 178 -17.51 -1.84 5.32
CA ASN A 178 -16.56 -1.65 6.43
C ASN A 178 -17.14 -0.88 7.63
N LEU A 179 -18.03 0.09 7.41
CA LEU A 179 -18.59 0.90 8.51
C LEU A 179 -19.32 0.05 9.57
N PRO A 180 -20.17 -0.95 9.23
CA PRO A 180 -20.82 -1.79 10.23
C PRO A 180 -19.85 -2.66 11.04
N LEU A 181 -18.64 -2.92 10.52
CA LEU A 181 -17.60 -3.67 11.23
C LEU A 181 -16.96 -2.86 12.36
N LEU A 182 -17.02 -1.53 12.30
CA LEU A 182 -16.45 -0.68 13.35
C LEU A 182 -17.27 -0.78 14.63
N LYS A 183 -18.57 -0.46 14.55
CA LYS A 183 -19.49 -0.52 15.67
C LYS A 183 -20.89 -0.87 15.19
N ASN A 184 -21.50 -1.90 15.75
CA ASN A 184 -22.85 -2.34 15.39
C ASN A 184 -23.59 -2.84 16.65
N LYS A 185 -24.92 -2.73 16.65
CA LYS A 185 -25.75 -3.16 17.78
C LYS A 185 -26.19 -4.61 17.69
N ILE A 186 -26.22 -5.21 16.50
CA ILE A 186 -26.85 -6.51 16.26
C ILE A 186 -25.80 -7.58 15.96
N SER A 187 -24.80 -7.28 15.12
CA SER A 187 -23.73 -8.21 14.77
C SER A 187 -22.43 -7.87 15.49
N ALA A 188 -21.59 -8.88 15.70
CA ALA A 188 -20.31 -8.68 16.36
C ALA A 188 -19.38 -7.79 15.50
N SER A 189 -19.26 -6.52 15.87
CA SER A 189 -18.30 -5.58 15.31
C SER A 189 -16.97 -5.65 16.06
N PHE A 190 -15.97 -4.96 15.56
CA PHE A 190 -14.67 -4.86 16.24
C PHE A 190 -14.80 -4.18 17.61
N TYR A 191 -15.72 -3.22 17.75
CA TYR A 191 -16.01 -2.59 19.04
C TYR A 191 -16.51 -3.61 20.08
N GLU A 192 -17.56 -4.39 19.77
CA GLU A 192 -18.12 -5.40 20.72
C GLU A 192 -17.11 -6.52 20.98
N GLN A 193 -16.30 -6.89 19.99
CA GLN A 193 -15.25 -7.88 20.18
C GLN A 193 -14.13 -7.35 21.07
N THR A 194 -13.78 -6.06 20.96
CA THR A 194 -12.83 -5.38 21.85
C THR A 194 -13.36 -5.33 23.28
N GLU A 195 -14.63 -5.00 23.49
CA GLU A 195 -15.25 -5.02 24.81
C GLU A 195 -15.15 -6.41 25.47
N LYS A 196 -15.41 -7.47 24.72
CA LYS A 196 -15.28 -8.87 25.20
C LYS A 196 -13.84 -9.22 25.53
N ALA A 197 -12.87 -8.78 24.75
CA ALA A 197 -11.44 -9.01 25.01
C ALA A 197 -10.99 -8.32 26.29
N ILE A 198 -11.41 -7.07 26.52
CA ILE A 198 -11.13 -6.34 27.77
C ILE A 198 -11.70 -7.07 28.98
N LYS A 199 -13.00 -7.47 28.93
CA LYS A 199 -13.66 -8.21 30.02
C LYS A 199 -12.96 -9.53 30.36
N ARG A 200 -12.36 -10.19 29.37
CA ARG A 200 -11.61 -11.45 29.54
C ARG A 200 -10.15 -11.25 29.91
N LYS A 201 -9.66 -10.01 29.90
CA LYS A 201 -8.22 -9.66 30.03
C LYS A 201 -7.35 -10.37 28.99
N ASP A 202 -7.93 -10.57 27.79
CA ASP A 202 -7.25 -11.16 26.64
C ASP A 202 -6.59 -10.05 25.80
N TYR A 203 -5.38 -9.69 26.17
CA TYR A 203 -4.65 -8.57 25.58
C TYR A 203 -4.18 -8.87 24.13
N VAL A 204 -3.97 -10.12 23.78
CA VAL A 204 -3.65 -10.51 22.39
C VAL A 204 -4.86 -10.26 21.50
N SER A 205 -6.02 -10.76 21.90
CA SER A 205 -7.28 -10.50 21.18
C SER A 205 -7.59 -9.01 21.10
N LEU A 206 -7.37 -8.25 22.19
CA LEU A 206 -7.55 -6.80 22.21
C LEU A 206 -6.75 -6.11 21.08
N ASN A 207 -5.44 -6.37 20.99
CA ASN A 207 -4.59 -5.76 19.96
C ASN A 207 -5.03 -6.14 18.54
N HIS A 208 -5.41 -7.41 18.31
CA HIS A 208 -5.93 -7.85 17.01
C HIS A 208 -7.22 -7.10 16.63
N ARG A 209 -8.13 -6.85 17.59
CA ARG A 209 -9.39 -6.14 17.30
C ARG A 209 -9.16 -4.66 17.03
N ILE A 210 -8.26 -4.02 17.77
CA ILE A 210 -7.85 -2.63 17.50
C ILE A 210 -7.24 -2.52 16.10
N SER A 211 -6.31 -3.40 15.74
CA SER A 211 -5.70 -3.40 14.40
C SER A 211 -6.73 -3.59 13.29
N ALA A 212 -7.67 -4.52 13.46
CA ALA A 212 -8.75 -4.75 12.50
C ALA A 212 -9.73 -3.55 12.41
N PHE A 213 -10.03 -2.90 13.55
CA PHE A 213 -10.82 -1.67 13.57
C PHE A 213 -10.13 -0.57 12.76
N ILE A 214 -8.85 -0.33 13.01
CA ILE A 214 -8.04 0.68 12.33
C ILE A 214 -8.02 0.42 10.82
N ALA A 215 -7.83 -0.82 10.39
CA ALA A 215 -7.83 -1.18 8.96
C ALA A 215 -9.15 -0.79 8.26
N SER A 216 -10.29 -1.17 8.83
CA SER A 216 -11.61 -0.80 8.28
C SER A 216 -11.93 0.69 8.42
N TYR A 217 -11.47 1.33 9.50
CA TYR A 217 -11.65 2.77 9.73
C TYR A 217 -10.99 3.60 8.61
N PHE A 218 -9.73 3.32 8.30
CA PHE A 218 -9.03 4.03 7.23
C PHE A 218 -9.61 3.73 5.85
N ASP A 219 -10.10 2.50 5.63
CA ASP A 219 -10.75 2.16 4.36
C ASP A 219 -12.02 3.01 4.13
N VAL A 220 -12.86 3.16 5.17
CA VAL A 220 -14.04 4.05 5.13
C VAL A 220 -13.61 5.51 4.96
N LEU A 221 -12.64 5.99 5.73
CA LEU A 221 -12.18 7.38 5.69
C LEU A 221 -11.67 7.76 4.30
N PHE A 222 -10.86 6.91 3.68
CA PHE A 222 -10.37 7.13 2.33
C PHE A 222 -11.48 7.04 1.28
N ALA A 223 -12.42 6.11 1.44
CA ALA A 223 -13.57 5.98 0.53
C ALA A 223 -14.47 7.24 0.56
N VAL A 224 -14.73 7.81 1.75
CA VAL A 224 -15.48 9.09 1.91
C VAL A 224 -14.79 10.23 1.18
N ASN A 225 -13.47 10.25 1.19
CA ASN A 225 -12.67 11.27 0.52
C ASN A 225 -12.35 10.95 -0.94
N LYS A 226 -12.74 9.77 -1.47
CA LYS A 226 -12.36 9.27 -2.79
C LYS A 226 -10.84 9.26 -3.00
N VAL A 227 -10.11 8.93 -1.95
CA VAL A 227 -8.67 8.79 -1.92
C VAL A 227 -8.33 7.29 -1.91
N LEU A 228 -7.34 6.88 -2.70
CA LEU A 228 -6.89 5.49 -2.70
C LEU A 228 -6.15 5.15 -1.41
N HIS A 229 -6.37 3.96 -0.88
CA HIS A 229 -5.69 3.48 0.33
C HIS A 229 -4.21 3.18 0.04
N PRO A 230 -3.24 3.83 0.72
CA PRO A 230 -1.82 3.70 0.38
C PRO A 230 -1.14 2.42 0.92
N GLY A 231 -1.85 1.59 1.64
CA GLY A 231 -1.31 0.48 2.43
C GLY A 231 -1.29 0.81 3.92
N GLU A 232 -0.46 0.13 4.70
CA GLU A 232 -0.48 0.25 6.17
C GLU A 232 0.42 1.35 6.76
N LYS A 233 1.34 1.90 5.96
CA LYS A 233 2.36 2.83 6.44
C LYS A 233 1.88 4.29 6.42
N ARG A 234 2.22 5.06 7.46
CA ARG A 234 2.04 6.54 7.53
C ARG A 234 0.60 7.02 7.30
N LEU A 235 -0.41 6.25 7.67
CA LEU A 235 -1.82 6.51 7.40
C LEU A 235 -2.30 7.88 7.92
N VAL A 236 -1.89 8.27 9.14
CA VAL A 236 -2.26 9.57 9.74
C VAL A 236 -1.70 10.73 8.90
N GLN A 237 -0.42 10.65 8.54
CA GLN A 237 0.22 11.67 7.72
C GLN A 237 -0.41 11.74 6.32
N TYR A 238 -0.67 10.59 5.72
CA TYR A 238 -1.30 10.49 4.40
C TYR A 238 -2.71 11.09 4.40
N THR A 239 -3.51 10.81 5.44
CA THR A 239 -4.83 11.42 5.63
C THR A 239 -4.76 12.94 5.66
N LYS A 240 -3.84 13.51 6.45
CA LYS A 240 -3.69 14.97 6.58
C LYS A 240 -3.29 15.65 5.27
N LEU A 241 -2.58 14.96 4.39
CA LEU A 241 -2.13 15.49 3.11
C LEU A 241 -3.17 15.37 2.00
N HIS A 242 -4.00 14.33 2.02
CA HIS A 242 -4.82 13.96 0.87
C HIS A 242 -6.33 13.99 1.13
N CYS A 243 -6.79 13.97 2.38
CA CYS A 243 -8.21 13.98 2.70
C CYS A 243 -8.71 15.41 2.98
N ALA A 244 -9.79 15.79 2.31
CA ALA A 244 -10.47 17.08 2.55
C ALA A 244 -11.39 17.00 3.78
N LYS A 245 -12.02 15.85 4.01
CA LYS A 245 -12.91 15.58 5.14
C LYS A 245 -12.15 14.72 6.15
N ILE A 246 -11.76 15.30 7.28
CA ILE A 246 -11.07 14.61 8.38
C ILE A 246 -11.96 14.66 9.62
N PRO A 247 -12.23 13.51 10.29
CA PRO A 247 -13.03 13.49 11.51
C PRO A 247 -12.39 14.32 12.63
N GLU A 248 -13.22 14.89 13.48
CA GLU A 248 -12.77 15.60 14.68
C GLU A 248 -11.95 14.67 15.59
N ASN A 249 -10.88 15.17 16.20
CA ASN A 249 -9.95 14.46 17.10
C ASN A 249 -9.26 13.22 16.48
N PHE A 250 -9.34 13.05 15.15
CA PHE A 250 -8.82 11.87 14.43
C PHE A 250 -7.39 11.50 14.83
N GLU A 251 -6.44 12.44 14.74
CA GLU A 251 -5.00 12.17 14.97
C GLU A 251 -4.75 11.80 16.43
N GLU A 252 -5.37 12.54 17.36
CA GLU A 252 -5.23 12.27 18.79
C GLU A 252 -5.78 10.91 19.16
N ASP A 253 -6.97 10.57 18.69
CA ASP A 253 -7.65 9.32 18.98
C ASP A 253 -6.89 8.11 18.42
N ILE A 254 -6.40 8.18 17.17
CA ILE A 254 -5.57 7.12 16.57
C ILE A 254 -4.27 6.95 17.35
N ASN A 255 -3.58 8.05 17.71
CA ASN A 255 -2.36 7.97 18.50
C ASN A 255 -2.60 7.38 19.90
N ASN A 256 -3.68 7.77 20.59
CA ASN A 256 -4.01 7.27 21.92
C ASN A 256 -4.32 5.76 21.89
N ILE A 257 -5.15 5.29 20.96
CA ILE A 257 -5.51 3.88 20.91
C ILE A 257 -4.34 2.97 20.49
N THR A 258 -3.38 3.49 19.73
CA THR A 258 -2.21 2.72 19.29
C THR A 258 -1.11 2.70 20.33
N ARG A 259 -0.92 3.79 21.10
CA ARG A 259 0.11 3.89 22.15
C ARG A 259 -0.33 3.32 23.48
N TYR A 260 -1.61 3.48 23.83
CA TYR A 260 -2.16 3.14 25.14
C TYR A 260 -3.44 2.28 24.99
N PRO A 261 -3.35 1.08 24.46
CA PRO A 261 -4.52 0.27 24.08
C PRO A 261 -5.36 -0.23 25.25
N LEU A 262 -5.01 0.08 26.50
CA LEU A 262 -5.80 -0.25 27.69
C LEU A 262 -6.52 0.96 28.30
N GLU A 263 -6.15 2.17 27.90
CA GLU A 263 -6.73 3.39 28.47
C GLU A 263 -7.87 3.89 27.59
N ASN A 264 -9.08 3.96 28.16
CA ASN A 264 -10.27 4.52 27.52
C ASN A 264 -10.57 3.94 26.11
N THR A 265 -10.12 2.72 25.82
CA THR A 265 -10.19 2.10 24.49
C THR A 265 -11.60 2.16 23.90
N LEU A 266 -12.63 1.73 24.66
CA LEU A 266 -14.01 1.70 24.17
C LEU A 266 -14.57 3.11 23.90
N GLU A 267 -14.21 4.08 24.73
CA GLU A 267 -14.60 5.47 24.52
C GLU A 267 -13.98 6.03 23.23
N ILE A 268 -12.67 5.79 23.03
CA ILE A 268 -11.96 6.25 21.84
C ILE A 268 -12.52 5.58 20.58
N LEU A 269 -12.74 4.26 20.58
CA LEU A 269 -13.33 3.56 19.42
C LEU A 269 -14.74 4.07 19.10
N SER A 270 -15.55 4.36 20.13
CA SER A 270 -16.89 4.94 19.95
C SER A 270 -16.78 6.33 19.30
N ARG A 271 -15.92 7.20 19.83
CA ARG A 271 -15.71 8.56 19.33
C ARG A 271 -15.17 8.58 17.90
N LEU A 272 -14.19 7.72 17.58
CA LEU A 272 -13.68 7.55 16.22
C LEU A 272 -14.81 7.18 15.24
N ASN A 273 -15.66 6.19 15.60
CA ASN A 273 -16.79 5.80 14.77
C ASN A 273 -17.83 6.93 14.63
N GLU A 274 -18.20 7.59 15.72
CA GLU A 274 -19.20 8.67 15.73
C GLU A 274 -18.71 9.87 14.90
N ASN A 275 -17.46 10.28 15.05
CA ASN A 275 -16.89 11.38 14.28
C ASN A 275 -16.70 11.04 12.78
N LEU A 276 -16.37 9.79 12.45
CA LEU A 276 -16.34 9.31 11.08
C LEU A 276 -17.72 9.39 10.43
N MET A 277 -18.78 8.98 11.14
CA MET A 277 -20.16 9.03 10.64
C MET A 277 -20.63 10.46 10.34
N LYS A 278 -20.12 11.49 11.01
CA LYS A 278 -20.49 12.90 10.75
C LYS A 278 -20.00 13.42 9.41
N ILE A 279 -19.01 12.80 8.79
CA ILE A 279 -18.41 13.24 7.53
C ILE A 279 -18.85 12.42 6.30
N ILE A 280 -19.58 11.32 6.51
CA ILE A 280 -20.18 10.51 5.46
C ILE A 280 -21.42 11.21 4.89
#